data_b707ad4bcc71aef8be9e31dd030069b4
#
_entry.id   b707ad4bcc71aef8be9e31dd030069b4
#
_cell.length_a   1.000
_cell.length_b   1.000
_cell.length_c   1.000
_cell.angle_alpha   90.00
_cell.angle_beta   90.00
_cell.angle_gamma   90.00
#
_symmetry.space_group_name_H-M   'P 1'
#
loop_
_entity.id
_entity.type
_entity.pdbx_description
1 polymer ?
#
loop_
_entity_poly.entity_id
_entity_poly.type
_entity_poly.pdbx_seq_one_letter_code
_entity_poly.pdbx_strand_id
1 'polypeptide(L)'
;ALLMLPALLFVASCKEDLDEDNLYTFTGETIESYLANRPDSFSNFNYILKRAGMDKILSAYGTYTCFAPTNEAVMAYIDSLYADTSCKIEHNGMTAPGLEGLSDSLCNDIAKFHLAASEVMAINMQNGMTIRTMLGRDVNTSIDSVSGRTVVNSYSLITKMDNEMENGVIHIVDNVLRRSNLLVTGEMSNHPDLFTIWKAAIDLTGLEDSLLD
;
A
#
# COMPACT_ATOMS: atom_id res chain seq x y z
N ALA A 1 3.99 -65.75 46.08
CA ALA A 1 4.96 -64.74 45.77
C ALA A 1 4.74 -64.34 44.33
N LEU A 2 4.10 -63.15 44.11
CA LEU A 2 3.82 -62.59 42.79
C LEU A 2 4.91 -61.56 42.49
N LEU A 3 5.79 -61.87 41.55
CA LEU A 3 6.83 -60.92 41.05
C LEU A 3 6.18 -59.92 40.14
N MET A 4 6.09 -58.67 40.59
CA MET A 4 5.81 -57.54 39.72
C MET A 4 7.10 -57.10 39.02
N LEU A 5 7.13 -57.23 37.68
CA LEU A 5 8.19 -56.76 36.83
C LEU A 5 7.84 -55.31 36.41
N PRO A 6 8.68 -54.28 36.68
CA PRO A 6 8.41 -52.92 36.21
C PRO A 6 8.70 -52.84 34.72
N ALA A 7 7.68 -52.47 33.94
CA ALA A 7 7.82 -52.13 32.54
C ALA A 7 8.54 -50.77 32.41
N LEU A 8 9.77 -50.80 31.94
CA LEU A 8 10.55 -49.61 31.61
C LEU A 8 10.01 -49.05 30.27
N LEU A 9 9.22 -48.00 30.36
CA LEU A 9 8.81 -47.22 29.17
C LEU A 9 10.02 -46.37 28.68
N PHE A 10 10.66 -46.84 27.62
CA PHE A 10 11.60 -46.03 26.87
C PHE A 10 10.80 -44.95 26.09
N VAL A 11 10.83 -43.74 26.58
CA VAL A 11 10.41 -42.57 25.79
C VAL A 11 11.54 -42.32 24.78
N ALA A 12 11.39 -42.84 23.57
CA ALA A 12 12.21 -42.43 22.45
C ALA A 12 11.82 -40.95 22.12
N SER A 13 12.58 -40.03 22.67
CA SER A 13 12.56 -38.65 22.22
C SER A 13 13.14 -38.64 20.80
N CYS A 14 12.28 -38.54 19.80
CA CYS A 14 12.73 -38.13 18.47
C CYS A 14 13.30 -36.73 18.63
N LYS A 15 14.62 -36.59 18.63
CA LYS A 15 15.26 -35.37 18.20
C LYS A 15 15.03 -35.30 16.69
N GLU A 16 14.05 -34.56 16.26
CA GLU A 16 14.08 -34.00 14.90
C GLU A 16 15.27 -33.07 14.89
N ASP A 17 16.40 -33.55 14.37
CA ASP A 17 17.46 -32.66 13.90
C ASP A 17 16.81 -31.84 12.80
N LEU A 18 16.50 -30.56 13.10
CA LEU A 18 16.13 -29.59 12.08
C LEU A 18 17.34 -29.50 11.17
N ASP A 19 17.24 -30.10 9.99
CA ASP A 19 18.22 -29.96 8.92
C ASP A 19 18.35 -28.47 8.62
N GLU A 20 19.42 -27.84 9.09
CA GLU A 20 19.73 -26.44 8.80
C GLU A 20 19.84 -26.20 7.28
N ASP A 21 20.11 -27.24 6.49
CA ASP A 21 20.16 -27.23 5.03
C ASP A 21 18.75 -27.10 4.38
N ASN A 22 17.67 -27.33 5.13
CA ASN A 22 16.28 -27.16 4.70
C ASN A 22 15.63 -25.87 5.19
N LEU A 23 16.38 -24.99 5.86
CA LEU A 23 15.92 -23.63 6.11
C LEU A 23 15.82 -22.91 4.75
N TYR A 24 14.61 -22.52 4.41
CA TYR A 24 14.37 -21.71 3.19
C TYR A 24 15.24 -20.47 3.28
N THR A 25 16.26 -20.42 2.44
CA THR A 25 17.13 -19.26 2.30
C THR A 25 16.58 -18.43 1.12
N PHE A 26 16.28 -17.15 1.35
CA PHE A 26 15.93 -16.24 0.26
C PHE A 26 17.08 -16.23 -0.75
N THR A 27 16.85 -16.78 -1.93
CA THR A 27 17.83 -16.81 -3.03
C THR A 27 17.58 -15.72 -4.06
N GLY A 28 16.40 -15.11 -4.02
CA GLY A 28 15.96 -14.05 -4.92
C GLY A 28 15.93 -12.68 -4.26
N GLU A 29 15.39 -11.72 -4.99
CA GLU A 29 15.23 -10.34 -4.55
C GLU A 29 13.91 -10.19 -3.78
N THR A 30 13.95 -9.63 -2.57
CA THR A 30 12.74 -9.25 -1.82
C THR A 30 12.21 -7.91 -2.31
N ILE A 31 10.98 -7.55 -1.95
CA ILE A 31 10.42 -6.23 -2.29
C ILE A 31 11.32 -5.11 -1.75
N GLU A 32 11.82 -5.23 -0.51
CA GLU A 32 12.73 -4.25 0.08
C GLU A 32 14.01 -4.13 -0.72
N SER A 33 14.69 -5.26 -1.01
CA SER A 33 15.95 -5.25 -1.74
C SER A 33 15.80 -4.74 -3.17
N TYR A 34 14.67 -5.05 -3.84
CA TYR A 34 14.37 -4.52 -5.17
C TYR A 34 14.32 -2.98 -5.18
N LEU A 35 13.62 -2.39 -4.20
CA LEU A 35 13.49 -0.94 -4.07
C LEU A 35 14.83 -0.28 -3.66
N ALA A 36 15.55 -0.91 -2.74
CA ALA A 36 16.84 -0.41 -2.24
C ALA A 36 17.93 -0.42 -3.32
N ASN A 37 17.94 -1.44 -4.19
CA ASN A 37 18.92 -1.59 -5.26
C ASN A 37 18.63 -0.68 -6.49
N ARG A 38 17.51 0.05 -6.51
CA ARG A 38 17.11 0.97 -7.60
C ARG A 38 16.84 2.39 -7.09
N PRO A 39 17.85 3.05 -6.49
CA PRO A 39 17.66 4.36 -5.85
C PRO A 39 17.26 5.45 -6.85
N ASP A 40 17.71 5.36 -8.10
CA ASP A 40 17.33 6.31 -9.16
C ASP A 40 15.82 6.35 -9.42
N SER A 41 15.12 5.26 -9.11
CA SER A 41 13.69 5.15 -9.33
C SER A 41 12.86 5.22 -8.05
N PHE A 42 13.38 4.73 -6.91
CA PHE A 42 12.57 4.48 -5.71
C PHE A 42 13.15 4.98 -4.40
N SER A 43 14.24 5.79 -4.42
CA SER A 43 14.86 6.29 -3.19
C SER A 43 13.88 7.05 -2.29
N ASN A 44 12.97 7.84 -2.88
CA ASN A 44 11.99 8.62 -2.14
C ASN A 44 10.93 7.73 -1.46
N PHE A 45 10.44 6.73 -2.18
CA PHE A 45 9.49 5.79 -1.61
C PHE A 45 10.16 4.89 -0.55
N ASN A 46 11.40 4.46 -0.79
CA ASN A 46 12.18 3.70 0.17
C ASN A 46 12.44 4.49 1.46
N TYR A 47 12.68 5.80 1.36
CA TYR A 47 12.77 6.69 2.53
C TYR A 47 11.46 6.67 3.35
N ILE A 48 10.30 6.77 2.69
CA ILE A 48 8.99 6.72 3.35
C ILE A 48 8.77 5.36 4.03
N LEU A 49 9.10 4.26 3.34
CA LEU A 49 8.98 2.90 3.90
C LEU A 49 9.83 2.71 5.16
N LYS A 50 11.08 3.21 5.14
CA LYS A 50 11.99 3.14 6.29
C LYS A 50 11.48 3.94 7.47
N ARG A 51 10.99 5.16 7.25
CA ARG A 51 10.39 5.97 8.32
C ARG A 51 9.14 5.34 8.92
N ALA A 52 8.37 4.63 8.10
CA ALA A 52 7.20 3.88 8.54
C ALA A 52 7.54 2.50 9.17
N GLY A 53 8.81 2.08 9.13
CA GLY A 53 9.25 0.76 9.61
C GLY A 53 8.74 -0.41 8.76
N MET A 54 8.29 -0.14 7.53
CA MET A 54 7.77 -1.17 6.60
C MET A 54 8.87 -1.90 5.86
N ASP A 55 10.07 -1.34 5.77
CA ASP A 55 11.27 -1.98 5.21
C ASP A 55 11.54 -3.35 5.83
N LYS A 56 11.44 -3.46 7.16
CA LYS A 56 11.63 -4.72 7.90
C LYS A 56 10.59 -5.78 7.57
N ILE A 57 9.35 -5.35 7.31
CA ILE A 57 8.27 -6.26 6.92
C ILE A 57 8.51 -6.76 5.50
N LEU A 58 8.92 -5.86 4.60
CA LEU A 58 9.17 -6.17 3.19
C LEU A 58 10.48 -6.91 2.94
N SER A 59 11.38 -7.01 3.92
CA SER A 59 12.55 -7.88 3.88
C SER A 59 12.28 -9.28 4.43
N ALA A 60 11.15 -9.48 5.12
CA ALA A 60 10.77 -10.75 5.74
C ALA A 60 9.94 -11.63 4.80
N TYR A 61 9.75 -12.85 5.23
CA TYR A 61 8.84 -13.82 4.58
C TYR A 61 7.41 -13.27 4.54
N GLY A 62 6.72 -13.53 3.44
CA GLY A 62 5.33 -13.13 3.28
C GLY A 62 4.88 -13.20 1.83
N THR A 63 3.63 -12.83 1.60
CA THR A 63 3.03 -12.68 0.28
C THR A 63 2.43 -11.29 0.21
N TYR A 64 3.19 -10.34 -0.32
CA TYR A 64 2.80 -8.93 -0.34
C TYR A 64 2.54 -8.44 -1.75
N THR A 65 1.69 -7.43 -1.87
CA THR A 65 1.61 -6.59 -3.06
C THR A 65 2.11 -5.19 -2.69
N CYS A 66 3.05 -4.68 -3.47
CA CYS A 66 3.57 -3.33 -3.33
C CYS A 66 3.25 -2.50 -4.58
N PHE A 67 2.48 -1.44 -4.43
CA PHE A 67 2.31 -0.41 -5.44
C PHE A 67 3.42 0.63 -5.26
N ALA A 68 4.49 0.51 -6.03
CA ALA A 68 5.69 1.34 -5.86
C ALA A 68 5.63 2.60 -6.75
N PRO A 69 5.44 3.79 -6.17
CA PRO A 69 5.51 5.05 -6.91
C PRO A 69 6.96 5.40 -7.23
N THR A 70 7.18 6.02 -8.40
CA THR A 70 8.51 6.51 -8.80
C THR A 70 8.92 7.72 -7.98
N ASN A 71 10.21 8.09 -8.06
CA ASN A 71 10.73 9.27 -7.38
C ASN A 71 9.99 10.55 -7.83
N GLU A 72 9.69 10.66 -9.13
CA GLU A 72 8.94 11.79 -9.68
C GLU A 72 7.51 11.84 -9.11
N ALA A 73 6.84 10.68 -9.04
CA ALA A 73 5.50 10.58 -8.48
C ALA A 73 5.45 11.01 -7.01
N VAL A 74 6.44 10.57 -6.22
CA VAL A 74 6.54 10.95 -4.80
C VAL A 74 6.78 12.44 -4.65
N MET A 75 7.70 13.03 -5.42
CA MET A 75 7.98 14.48 -5.33
C MET A 75 6.79 15.31 -5.77
N ALA A 76 6.15 14.97 -6.89
CA ALA A 76 4.95 15.67 -7.37
C ALA A 76 3.82 15.64 -6.33
N TYR A 77 3.64 14.50 -5.64
CA TYR A 77 2.67 14.39 -4.56
C TYR A 77 3.01 15.27 -3.37
N ILE A 78 4.27 15.27 -2.91
CA ILE A 78 4.72 16.08 -1.79
C ILE A 78 4.55 17.58 -2.09
N ASP A 79 4.94 18.01 -3.28
CA ASP A 79 4.81 19.39 -3.70
C ASP A 79 3.32 19.83 -3.75
N SER A 80 2.45 18.97 -4.26
CA SER A 80 1.01 19.20 -4.26
C SER A 80 0.42 19.29 -2.86
N LEU A 81 0.88 18.41 -1.96
CA LEU A 81 0.42 18.36 -0.59
C LEU A 81 0.82 19.61 0.20
N TYR A 82 2.06 20.07 -0.01
CA TYR A 82 2.58 21.29 0.64
C TYR A 82 1.92 22.58 0.10
N ALA A 83 1.59 22.59 -1.18
CA ALA A 83 0.93 23.74 -1.83
C ALA A 83 -0.58 23.82 -1.54
N ASP A 84 -1.20 22.72 -1.12
CA ASP A 84 -2.63 22.66 -0.84
C ASP A 84 -2.97 23.39 0.45
N THR A 85 -3.66 24.51 0.33
CA THR A 85 -4.14 25.33 1.47
C THR A 85 -5.61 25.10 1.81
N SER A 86 -6.27 24.15 1.14
CA SER A 86 -7.70 23.85 1.36
C SER A 86 -7.96 23.11 2.68
N CYS A 87 -6.94 22.48 3.25
CA CYS A 87 -7.03 21.81 4.53
C CYS A 87 -6.97 22.80 5.70
N LYS A 88 -7.69 22.49 6.79
CA LYS A 88 -7.66 23.30 8.03
C LYS A 88 -6.28 23.26 8.71
N ILE A 89 -5.46 22.27 8.41
CA ILE A 89 -4.10 22.14 8.90
C ILE A 89 -3.17 22.70 7.82
N GLU A 90 -2.44 23.75 8.15
CA GLU A 90 -1.49 24.38 7.25
C GLU A 90 -0.53 23.33 6.65
N HIS A 91 -0.34 23.41 5.33
CA HIS A 91 0.50 22.46 4.56
C HIS A 91 0.20 20.97 4.80
N ASN A 92 -1.05 20.63 5.13
CA ASN A 92 -1.46 19.24 5.44
C ASN A 92 -0.62 18.56 6.55
N GLY A 93 -0.13 19.36 7.50
CA GLY A 93 0.70 18.87 8.60
C GLY A 93 2.16 18.59 8.25
N MET A 94 2.61 19.06 7.09
CA MET A 94 4.03 19.06 6.75
C MET A 94 4.77 20.20 7.48
N THR A 95 5.98 19.92 7.94
CA THR A 95 6.81 20.90 8.68
C THR A 95 7.67 21.75 7.76
N ALA A 96 7.94 21.28 6.53
CA ALA A 96 8.76 21.94 5.53
C ALA A 96 8.42 21.39 4.13
N PRO A 97 8.77 22.09 3.04
CA PRO A 97 8.68 21.53 1.71
C PRO A 97 9.66 20.35 1.54
N GLY A 98 9.28 19.40 0.70
CA GLY A 98 10.11 18.25 0.38
C GLY A 98 9.94 17.06 1.32
N LEU A 99 10.71 16.01 1.04
CA LEU A 99 10.57 14.69 1.65
C LEU A 99 10.78 14.69 3.17
N GLU A 100 11.69 15.51 3.66
CA GLU A 100 12.01 15.63 5.09
C GLU A 100 10.92 16.30 5.91
N GLY A 101 10.06 17.08 5.24
CA GLY A 101 8.92 17.75 5.86
C GLY A 101 7.75 16.83 6.19
N LEU A 102 7.75 15.59 5.69
CA LEU A 102 6.72 14.62 6.01
C LEU A 102 6.75 14.24 7.49
N SER A 103 5.60 14.18 8.14
CA SER A 103 5.48 13.62 9.49
C SER A 103 5.58 12.08 9.45
N ASP A 104 5.96 11.47 10.59
CA ASP A 104 5.99 10.00 10.68
C ASP A 104 4.61 9.36 10.48
N SER A 105 3.56 10.05 10.94
CA SER A 105 2.18 9.61 10.71
C SER A 105 1.84 9.57 9.23
N LEU A 106 2.21 10.61 8.48
CA LEU A 106 1.95 10.69 7.05
C LEU A 106 2.78 9.65 6.28
N CYS A 107 4.06 9.46 6.66
CA CYS A 107 4.87 8.37 6.10
C CYS A 107 4.24 6.99 6.33
N ASN A 108 3.72 6.75 7.56
CA ASN A 108 3.06 5.49 7.88
C ASN A 108 1.77 5.29 7.07
N ASP A 109 0.97 6.33 6.89
CA ASP A 109 -0.25 6.27 6.09
C ASP A 109 0.06 5.99 4.61
N ILE A 110 1.01 6.73 4.04
CA ILE A 110 1.45 6.51 2.65
C ILE A 110 1.98 5.08 2.48
N ALA A 111 2.94 4.67 3.32
CA ALA A 111 3.56 3.36 3.21
C ALA A 111 2.51 2.23 3.28
N LYS A 112 1.66 2.24 4.29
CA LYS A 112 0.64 1.20 4.49
C LYS A 112 -0.46 1.21 3.42
N PHE A 113 -0.75 2.36 2.82
CA PHE A 113 -1.74 2.45 1.75
C PHE A 113 -1.22 1.91 0.41
N HIS A 114 0.10 1.83 0.23
CA HIS A 114 0.75 1.24 -0.94
C HIS A 114 1.04 -0.26 -0.80
N LEU A 115 0.72 -0.85 0.35
CA LEU A 115 1.03 -2.24 0.65
C LEU A 115 -0.24 -3.04 0.94
N ALA A 116 -0.33 -4.25 0.39
CA ALA A 116 -1.33 -5.24 0.77
C ALA A 116 -0.64 -6.51 1.31
N ALA A 117 -1.28 -7.15 2.29
CA ALA A 117 -0.82 -8.41 2.90
C ALA A 117 -1.36 -9.64 2.13
N SER A 118 -1.46 -9.51 0.82
CA SER A 118 -1.84 -10.57 -0.11
C SER A 118 -1.19 -10.31 -1.44
N GLU A 119 -0.80 -11.36 -2.15
CA GLU A 119 -0.27 -11.24 -3.50
C GLU A 119 -1.41 -11.10 -4.51
N VAL A 120 -1.38 -10.05 -5.30
CA VAL A 120 -2.38 -9.76 -6.33
C VAL A 120 -1.67 -9.51 -7.65
N MET A 121 -1.75 -10.49 -8.55
CA MET A 121 -1.22 -10.38 -9.90
C MET A 121 -2.15 -9.57 -10.80
N ALA A 122 -1.61 -8.96 -11.85
CA ALA A 122 -2.36 -8.12 -12.80
C ALA A 122 -3.55 -8.83 -13.44
N ILE A 123 -3.44 -10.14 -13.69
CA ILE A 123 -4.55 -10.95 -14.24
C ILE A 123 -5.81 -10.90 -13.36
N ASN A 124 -5.65 -10.67 -12.07
CA ASN A 124 -6.74 -10.57 -11.11
C ASN A 124 -7.28 -9.13 -10.97
N MET A 125 -6.56 -8.13 -11.48
CA MET A 125 -6.92 -6.72 -11.36
C MET A 125 -7.95 -6.33 -12.43
N GLN A 126 -9.21 -6.64 -12.19
CA GLN A 126 -10.32 -6.33 -13.08
C GLN A 126 -11.03 -5.03 -12.66
N ASN A 127 -11.93 -4.54 -13.53
CA ASN A 127 -12.78 -3.39 -13.21
C ASN A 127 -13.60 -3.62 -11.94
N GLY A 128 -13.47 -2.70 -10.98
CA GLY A 128 -14.21 -2.75 -9.73
C GLY A 128 -13.66 -3.71 -8.68
N MET A 129 -12.50 -4.33 -8.93
CA MET A 129 -11.84 -5.13 -7.91
C MET A 129 -11.35 -4.22 -6.77
N THR A 130 -11.52 -4.66 -5.54
CA THR A 130 -11.01 -4.00 -4.35
C THR A 130 -9.88 -4.81 -3.74
N ILE A 131 -8.81 -4.12 -3.34
CA ILE A 131 -7.64 -4.70 -2.69
C ILE A 131 -7.49 -4.04 -1.31
N ARG A 132 -7.54 -4.86 -0.25
CA ARG A 132 -7.38 -4.37 1.12
C ARG A 132 -5.93 -4.04 1.40
N THR A 133 -5.64 -2.79 1.72
CA THR A 133 -4.29 -2.34 2.07
C THR A 133 -3.96 -2.58 3.55
N MET A 134 -2.67 -2.51 3.91
CA MET A 134 -2.22 -2.60 5.30
C MET A 134 -2.66 -1.41 6.15
N LEU A 135 -3.10 -0.31 5.53
CA LEU A 135 -3.74 0.81 6.24
C LEU A 135 -5.16 0.46 6.71
N GLY A 136 -5.71 -0.66 6.27
CA GLY A 136 -7.09 -1.04 6.57
C GLY A 136 -8.12 -0.30 5.71
N ARG A 137 -7.71 0.30 4.62
CA ARG A 137 -8.53 0.93 3.58
C ARG A 137 -8.38 0.17 2.27
N ASP A 138 -9.38 0.23 1.43
CA ASP A 138 -9.37 -0.46 0.15
C ASP A 138 -8.88 0.47 -0.96
N VAL A 139 -8.16 -0.09 -1.92
CA VAL A 139 -7.90 0.53 -3.22
C VAL A 139 -8.71 -0.20 -4.28
N ASN A 140 -9.20 0.55 -5.25
CA ASN A 140 -10.00 0.00 -6.35
C ASN A 140 -9.16 -0.07 -7.61
N THR A 141 -9.35 -1.13 -8.41
CA THR A 141 -8.73 -1.24 -9.73
C THR A 141 -9.77 -1.03 -10.82
N SER A 142 -9.36 -0.42 -11.91
CA SER A 142 -10.15 -0.27 -13.13
C SER A 142 -9.24 -0.40 -14.35
N ILE A 143 -9.84 -0.67 -15.50
CA ILE A 143 -9.13 -0.68 -16.78
C ILE A 143 -9.48 0.60 -17.51
N ASP A 144 -8.47 1.41 -17.80
CA ASP A 144 -8.66 2.60 -18.63
C ASP A 144 -9.10 2.19 -20.04
N SER A 145 -10.26 2.68 -20.46
CA SER A 145 -10.88 2.29 -21.74
C SER A 145 -10.10 2.75 -22.97
N VAL A 146 -9.24 3.74 -22.81
CA VAL A 146 -8.44 4.32 -23.93
C VAL A 146 -7.12 3.60 -24.07
N SER A 147 -6.38 3.43 -22.99
CA SER A 147 -5.04 2.81 -23.00
C SER A 147 -5.06 1.30 -22.77
N GLY A 148 -6.15 0.73 -22.27
CA GLY A 148 -6.26 -0.66 -21.85
C GLY A 148 -5.40 -1.01 -20.62
N ARG A 149 -4.87 -0.01 -19.93
CA ARG A 149 -4.00 -0.21 -18.76
C ARG A 149 -4.79 -0.21 -17.46
N THR A 150 -4.25 -0.91 -16.49
CA THR A 150 -4.83 -0.93 -15.14
C THR A 150 -4.53 0.39 -14.41
N VAL A 151 -5.57 0.95 -13.84
CA VAL A 151 -5.53 2.17 -13.04
C VAL A 151 -5.99 1.84 -11.62
N VAL A 152 -5.29 2.39 -10.62
CA VAL A 152 -5.64 2.25 -9.21
C VAL A 152 -6.28 3.55 -8.73
N ASN A 153 -7.39 3.43 -8.00
CA ASN A 153 -8.17 4.57 -7.48
C ASN A 153 -8.55 5.60 -8.55
N SER A 154 -8.75 5.16 -9.80
CA SER A 154 -9.17 5.97 -10.95
C SER A 154 -8.18 7.04 -11.42
N TYR A 155 -6.99 7.17 -10.83
CA TYR A 155 -6.03 8.21 -11.23
C TYR A 155 -4.57 7.71 -11.30
N SER A 156 -4.20 6.63 -10.63
CA SER A 156 -2.82 6.14 -10.65
C SER A 156 -2.67 4.99 -11.64
N LEU A 157 -1.92 5.23 -12.71
CA LEU A 157 -1.69 4.24 -13.75
C LEU A 157 -0.60 3.27 -13.33
N ILE A 158 -0.83 1.99 -13.50
CA ILE A 158 0.24 0.99 -13.37
C ILE A 158 1.09 1.02 -14.64
N THR A 159 2.34 1.44 -14.51
CA THR A 159 3.27 1.56 -15.63
C THR A 159 4.00 0.26 -15.93
N LYS A 160 4.26 -0.55 -14.89
CA LYS A 160 4.86 -1.87 -14.99
C LYS A 160 4.21 -2.81 -13.98
N MET A 161 3.71 -3.92 -14.47
CA MET A 161 2.99 -4.94 -13.69
C MET A 161 3.86 -6.15 -13.39
N ASP A 162 3.46 -6.93 -12.38
CA ASP A 162 3.92 -8.29 -12.11
C ASP A 162 5.46 -8.41 -12.04
N ASN A 163 6.13 -7.49 -11.33
CA ASN A 163 7.51 -7.72 -10.97
C ASN A 163 7.53 -8.66 -9.76
N GLU A 164 7.70 -9.94 -10.03
CA GLU A 164 7.68 -10.99 -9.01
C GLU A 164 8.95 -10.94 -8.14
N MET A 165 8.75 -11.02 -6.83
CA MET A 165 9.79 -11.04 -5.80
C MET A 165 9.63 -12.29 -4.95
N GLU A 166 10.65 -12.65 -4.17
CA GLU A 166 10.59 -13.80 -3.26
C GLU A 166 9.45 -13.74 -2.24
N ASN A 167 9.03 -12.53 -1.89
CA ASN A 167 7.99 -12.31 -0.87
C ASN A 167 6.77 -11.54 -1.39
N GLY A 168 6.52 -11.58 -2.69
CA GLY A 168 5.33 -11.00 -3.30
C GLY A 168 5.57 -10.35 -4.65
N VAL A 169 4.76 -9.35 -4.99
CA VAL A 169 4.76 -8.69 -6.29
C VAL A 169 4.84 -7.18 -6.17
N ILE A 170 5.55 -6.54 -7.10
CA ILE A 170 5.62 -5.08 -7.21
C ILE A 170 4.93 -4.63 -8.50
N HIS A 171 4.02 -3.67 -8.37
CA HIS A 171 3.45 -2.92 -9.48
C HIS A 171 3.95 -1.47 -9.39
N ILE A 172 4.60 -1.00 -10.45
CA ILE A 172 5.11 0.38 -10.49
C ILE A 172 3.98 1.30 -10.92
N VAL A 173 3.76 2.36 -10.15
CA VAL A 173 2.69 3.34 -10.37
C VAL A 173 3.26 4.72 -10.63
N ASP A 174 2.56 5.51 -11.45
CA ASP A 174 2.96 6.87 -11.84
C ASP A 174 2.51 7.96 -10.86
N ASN A 175 1.65 7.59 -9.89
CA ASN A 175 1.17 8.51 -8.86
C ASN A 175 1.20 7.85 -7.49
N VAL A 176 1.39 8.64 -6.43
CA VAL A 176 1.23 8.18 -5.05
C VAL A 176 -0.24 7.89 -4.79
N LEU A 177 -0.54 6.69 -4.30
CA LEU A 177 -1.87 6.32 -3.88
C LEU A 177 -2.22 7.14 -2.63
N ARG A 178 -3.29 7.89 -2.72
CA ARG A 178 -3.82 8.69 -1.62
C ARG A 178 -5.23 8.22 -1.28
N ARG A 179 -5.52 8.18 0.00
CA ARG A 179 -6.90 8.02 0.42
C ARG A 179 -7.66 9.30 0.08
N SER A 180 -8.90 9.19 -0.33
CA SER A 180 -9.77 10.35 -0.32
C SER A 180 -10.00 10.76 1.14
N ASN A 181 -9.59 11.97 1.47
CA ASN A 181 -9.93 12.61 2.74
C ASN A 181 -11.17 13.49 2.56
N LEU A 182 -11.68 13.55 1.34
CA LEU A 182 -12.84 14.34 1.01
C LEU A 182 -14.09 13.58 1.47
N LEU A 183 -14.97 14.30 2.09
CA LEU A 183 -16.33 13.85 2.31
C LEU A 183 -17.03 13.70 0.96
N VAL A 184 -18.17 13.03 0.95
CA VAL A 184 -18.94 12.80 -0.28
C VAL A 184 -19.15 14.09 -1.08
N THR A 185 -19.45 15.18 -0.39
CA THR A 185 -19.63 16.52 -0.99
C THR A 185 -18.36 17.08 -1.61
N GLY A 186 -17.20 16.82 -1.02
CA GLY A 186 -15.90 17.22 -1.54
C GLY A 186 -15.51 16.46 -2.80
N GLU A 187 -15.72 15.13 -2.83
CA GLU A 187 -15.48 14.32 -4.03
C GLU A 187 -16.40 14.75 -5.18
N MET A 188 -17.66 15.05 -4.88
CA MET A 188 -18.61 15.54 -5.89
C MET A 188 -18.21 16.91 -6.44
N SER A 189 -17.61 17.76 -5.62
CA SER A 189 -17.14 19.08 -6.03
C SER A 189 -15.91 19.02 -6.94
N ASN A 190 -15.10 17.97 -6.83
CA ASN A 190 -13.95 17.72 -7.70
C ASN A 190 -14.34 17.18 -9.09
N HIS A 191 -15.55 16.63 -9.21
CA HIS A 191 -16.09 16.11 -10.47
C HIS A 191 -17.41 16.79 -10.84
N PRO A 192 -17.41 18.12 -11.04
CA PRO A 192 -18.65 18.89 -11.24
C PRO A 192 -19.42 18.47 -12.50
N ASP A 193 -18.72 17.96 -13.50
CA ASP A 193 -19.28 17.45 -14.75
C ASP A 193 -20.12 16.17 -14.56
N LEU A 194 -19.75 15.33 -13.59
CA LEU A 194 -20.46 14.08 -13.29
C LEU A 194 -21.61 14.25 -12.29
N PHE A 195 -21.49 15.21 -11.38
CA PHE A 195 -22.40 15.33 -10.22
C PHE A 195 -23.24 16.60 -10.17
N THR A 196 -23.36 17.35 -11.28
CA THR A 196 -24.10 18.64 -11.36
C THR A 196 -25.51 18.57 -10.79
N ILE A 197 -26.29 17.58 -11.20
CA ILE A 197 -27.69 17.43 -10.76
C ILE A 197 -27.76 17.02 -9.29
N TRP A 198 -26.88 16.11 -8.87
CA TRP A 198 -26.84 15.64 -7.49
C TRP A 198 -26.39 16.73 -6.53
N LYS A 199 -25.39 17.53 -6.90
CA LYS A 199 -24.94 18.70 -6.12
C LYS A 199 -26.07 19.73 -6.00
N ALA A 200 -26.76 20.05 -7.07
CA ALA A 200 -27.89 20.95 -7.03
C ALA A 200 -29.02 20.45 -6.11
N ALA A 201 -29.26 19.13 -6.07
CA ALA A 201 -30.24 18.54 -5.18
C ALA A 201 -29.85 18.64 -3.70
N ILE A 202 -28.56 18.46 -3.38
CA ILE A 202 -28.03 18.61 -2.02
C ILE A 202 -28.14 20.07 -1.58
N ASP A 203 -27.73 21.00 -2.42
CA ASP A 203 -27.78 22.45 -2.17
C ASP A 203 -29.24 22.91 -1.92
N LEU A 204 -30.20 22.40 -2.70
CA LEU A 204 -31.61 22.70 -2.56
C LEU A 204 -32.25 22.10 -1.30
N THR A 205 -31.78 20.96 -0.84
CA THR A 205 -32.32 20.26 0.32
C THR A 205 -31.66 20.65 1.63
N GLY A 206 -30.54 21.37 1.59
CA GLY A 206 -29.74 21.72 2.77
C GLY A 206 -29.13 20.50 3.48
N LEU A 207 -28.96 19.39 2.77
CA LEU A 207 -28.40 18.15 3.33
C LEU A 207 -26.86 18.16 3.42
N GLU A 208 -26.21 19.23 2.99
CA GLU A 208 -24.76 19.33 2.99
C GLU A 208 -24.16 19.08 4.38
N ASP A 209 -24.73 19.71 5.41
CA ASP A 209 -24.29 19.55 6.79
C ASP A 209 -24.46 18.12 7.33
N SER A 210 -25.49 17.41 6.84
CA SER A 210 -25.76 16.00 7.24
C SER A 210 -24.83 14.99 6.56
N LEU A 211 -24.14 15.38 5.50
CA LEU A 211 -23.16 14.56 4.79
C LEU A 211 -21.73 14.85 5.25
N LEU A 212 -21.57 15.77 6.20
CA LEU A 212 -20.29 16.14 6.81
C LEU A 212 -19.96 15.31 8.06
N ASP A 213 -20.90 14.53 8.59
CA ASP A 213 -20.73 13.60 9.72
C ASP A 213 -20.40 12.17 9.23
#